data_e74b83de4aa7123e5eaff595c63fa5ea
#
_entry.id   e74b83de4aa7123e5eaff595c63fa5ea
#
_cell.length_a   1.000
_cell.length_b   1.000
_cell.length_c   1.000
_cell.angle_alpha   90.00
_cell.angle_beta   90.00
_cell.angle_gamma   90.00
#
_symmetry.space_group_name_H-M   'P 1'
#
loop_
_entity.id
_entity.type
_entity.pdbx_description
1 polymer ?
#
loop_
_entity_poly.entity_id
_entity_poly.type
_entity_poly.pdbx_seq_one_letter_code
_entity_poly.pdbx_strand_id
1 'polypeptide(L)'
;NRKAALSAEAKQAGTYQRVDTLDLEPLTPMTVYLEGVEFPLLLVKQVFTNEDGSTGVLYLVTSDTTLSGEAIPTLYHKRWNVEPYHQSLKQNASLEKSPTQTVTTQTNHFFAALCGFIKMELLKISTQLNHFALKAKLYLQALHAAYAALQDLNPVRLAA
;
A
#
# COMPACT_ATOMS: atom_id res chain seq x y z
N ASN A 1 -3.72 -6.86 21.75
CA ASN A 1 -4.30 -8.21 21.88
C ASN A 1 -5.82 -8.11 21.76
N ARG A 2 -6.39 -8.70 20.71
CA ARG A 2 -7.84 -8.72 20.49
C ARG A 2 -8.45 -9.92 21.22
N LYS A 3 -9.71 -9.75 21.67
CA LYS A 3 -10.50 -10.80 22.29
C LYS A 3 -11.64 -11.23 21.38
N ALA A 4 -11.96 -12.51 21.39
CA ALA A 4 -13.03 -13.10 20.60
C ALA A 4 -13.89 -14.05 21.45
N ALA A 5 -15.20 -14.06 21.17
CA ALA A 5 -16.13 -15.07 21.62
C ALA A 5 -16.32 -16.11 20.50
N LEU A 6 -16.41 -17.39 20.86
CA LEU A 6 -16.48 -18.51 19.89
C LEU A 6 -17.91 -18.83 19.44
N SER A 7 -18.91 -18.24 20.08
CA SER A 7 -20.32 -18.40 19.70
C SER A 7 -21.12 -17.14 19.99
N ALA A 8 -22.32 -17.04 19.44
CA ALA A 8 -23.23 -15.93 19.68
C ALA A 8 -23.67 -15.87 21.17
N GLU A 9 -23.85 -17.05 21.79
CA GLU A 9 -24.20 -17.17 23.22
C GLU A 9 -23.05 -16.68 24.11
N ALA A 10 -21.79 -17.06 23.79
CA ALA A 10 -20.61 -16.60 24.50
C ALA A 10 -20.44 -15.08 24.39
N LYS A 11 -20.76 -14.49 23.21
CA LYS A 11 -20.80 -13.04 23.02
C LYS A 11 -21.84 -12.38 23.92
N GLN A 12 -23.08 -12.92 23.97
CA GLN A 12 -24.16 -12.39 24.82
C GLN A 12 -23.81 -12.49 26.31
N ALA A 13 -23.15 -13.57 26.71
CA ALA A 13 -22.67 -13.78 28.07
C ALA A 13 -21.41 -12.95 28.42
N GLY A 14 -20.84 -12.19 27.47
CA GLY A 14 -19.62 -11.41 27.67
C GLY A 14 -18.35 -12.27 27.86
N THR A 15 -18.41 -13.55 27.47
CA THR A 15 -17.29 -14.48 27.62
C THR A 15 -16.36 -14.39 26.43
N TYR A 16 -15.26 -13.64 26.59
CA TYR A 16 -14.26 -13.43 25.55
C TYR A 16 -12.91 -14.04 25.94
N GLN A 17 -12.24 -14.64 24.98
CA GLN A 17 -10.89 -15.19 25.11
C GLN A 17 -9.92 -14.40 24.21
N ARG A 18 -8.64 -14.39 24.56
CA ARG A 18 -7.61 -13.78 23.71
C ARG A 18 -7.43 -14.62 22.45
N VAL A 19 -7.32 -13.97 21.30
CA VAL A 19 -7.16 -14.64 19.99
C VAL A 19 -5.88 -15.50 19.96
N ASP A 20 -4.81 -15.04 20.59
CA ASP A 20 -3.53 -15.74 20.65
C ASP A 20 -3.51 -16.99 21.56
N THR A 21 -4.53 -17.16 22.41
CA THR A 21 -4.71 -18.35 23.27
C THR A 21 -5.67 -19.38 22.68
N LEU A 22 -6.29 -19.07 21.53
CA LEU A 22 -7.20 -20.00 20.87
C LEU A 22 -6.41 -21.13 20.19
N ASP A 23 -6.88 -22.36 20.39
CA ASP A 23 -6.34 -23.52 19.68
C ASP A 23 -6.89 -23.55 18.25
N LEU A 24 -6.11 -22.96 17.33
CA LEU A 24 -6.47 -22.82 15.93
C LEU A 24 -5.47 -23.57 15.07
N GLU A 25 -5.96 -24.48 14.25
CA GLU A 25 -5.14 -25.10 13.22
C GLU A 25 -4.82 -24.08 12.11
N PRO A 26 -3.60 -24.10 11.57
CA PRO A 26 -3.22 -23.21 10.48
C PRO A 26 -4.16 -23.35 9.28
N LEU A 27 -4.53 -22.21 8.69
CA LEU A 27 -5.40 -22.09 7.51
C LEU A 27 -6.81 -22.68 7.66
N THR A 28 -7.21 -23.05 8.88
CA THR A 28 -8.57 -23.50 9.17
C THR A 28 -9.41 -22.32 9.63
N PRO A 29 -10.45 -21.92 8.87
CA PRO A 29 -11.29 -20.79 9.22
C PRO A 29 -12.22 -21.14 10.37
N MET A 30 -12.31 -20.25 11.36
CA MET A 30 -13.21 -20.36 12.51
C MET A 30 -14.10 -19.11 12.59
N THR A 31 -15.40 -19.31 12.76
CA THR A 31 -16.31 -18.20 13.02
C THR A 31 -16.14 -17.68 14.43
N VAL A 32 -15.92 -16.39 14.58
CA VAL A 32 -15.73 -15.72 15.87
C VAL A 32 -16.49 -14.39 15.93
N TYR A 33 -16.71 -13.91 17.14
CA TYR A 33 -17.27 -12.58 17.41
C TYR A 33 -16.23 -11.77 18.17
N LEU A 34 -15.69 -10.74 17.53
CA LEU A 34 -14.74 -9.86 18.19
C LEU A 34 -15.45 -8.88 19.13
N GLU A 35 -14.79 -8.54 20.23
CA GLU A 35 -15.25 -7.51 21.16
C GLU A 35 -15.43 -6.16 20.40
N GLY A 36 -16.62 -5.55 20.52
CA GLY A 36 -16.96 -4.31 19.82
C GLY A 36 -17.40 -4.45 18.37
N VAL A 37 -17.58 -5.69 17.85
CA VAL A 37 -18.10 -5.96 16.51
C VAL A 37 -19.44 -6.70 16.61
N GLU A 38 -20.46 -6.22 15.90
CA GLU A 38 -21.82 -6.74 16.04
C GLU A 38 -22.07 -8.02 15.23
N PHE A 39 -21.35 -8.23 14.16
CA PHE A 39 -21.53 -9.34 13.21
C PHE A 39 -20.42 -10.39 13.34
N PRO A 40 -20.68 -11.63 12.88
CA PRO A 40 -19.67 -12.70 12.89
C PRO A 40 -18.54 -12.40 11.89
N LEU A 41 -17.35 -12.88 12.24
CA LEU A 41 -16.15 -12.79 11.42
C LEU A 41 -15.53 -14.17 11.27
N LEU A 42 -14.86 -14.43 10.15
CA LEU A 42 -13.95 -15.56 10.03
C LEU A 42 -12.56 -15.17 10.54
N LEU A 43 -12.02 -15.98 11.41
CA LEU A 43 -10.66 -15.91 11.93
C LEU A 43 -9.83 -17.04 11.34
N VAL A 44 -8.65 -16.73 10.84
CA VAL A 44 -7.67 -17.71 10.34
C VAL A 44 -6.33 -17.43 10.97
N LYS A 45 -5.64 -18.51 11.39
CA LYS A 45 -4.24 -18.48 11.83
C LYS A 45 -3.34 -18.81 10.65
N GLN A 46 -2.43 -17.93 10.31
CA GLN A 46 -1.37 -18.18 9.35
C GLN A 46 -0.04 -18.33 10.09
N VAL A 47 0.68 -19.40 9.80
CA VAL A 47 2.04 -19.62 10.29
C VAL A 47 3.00 -19.46 9.12
N PHE A 48 4.09 -18.75 9.30
CA PHE A 48 5.10 -18.52 8.28
C PHE A 48 6.49 -18.60 8.89
N THR A 49 7.47 -18.94 8.06
CA THR A 49 8.88 -18.96 8.45
C THR A 49 9.57 -17.71 7.93
N ASN A 50 10.24 -16.98 8.80
CA ASN A 50 11.02 -15.80 8.45
C ASN A 50 12.35 -16.21 7.80
N GLU A 51 13.05 -15.26 7.18
CA GLU A 51 14.35 -15.47 6.54
C GLU A 51 15.43 -15.95 7.52
N ASP A 52 15.31 -15.58 8.80
CA ASP A 52 16.20 -16.02 9.89
C ASP A 52 15.87 -17.41 10.45
N GLY A 53 14.88 -18.11 9.87
CA GLY A 53 14.41 -19.41 10.30
C GLY A 53 13.43 -19.38 11.48
N SER A 54 13.11 -18.22 12.05
CA SER A 54 12.10 -18.08 13.09
C SER A 54 10.70 -18.27 12.54
N THR A 55 9.77 -18.75 13.39
CA THR A 55 8.36 -18.93 13.01
C THR A 55 7.54 -17.74 13.47
N GLY A 56 6.84 -17.11 12.52
CA GLY A 56 5.87 -16.05 12.79
C GLY A 56 4.44 -16.58 12.74
N VAL A 57 3.57 -15.96 13.54
CA VAL A 57 2.13 -16.26 13.54
C VAL A 57 1.35 -14.98 13.30
N LEU A 58 0.42 -15.04 12.34
CA LEU A 58 -0.47 -13.94 12.01
C LEU A 58 -1.93 -14.41 12.12
N TYR A 59 -2.75 -13.60 12.79
CA TYR A 59 -4.18 -13.84 12.90
C TYR A 59 -4.91 -12.86 11.98
N LEU A 60 -5.60 -13.40 10.98
CA LEU A 60 -6.34 -12.64 9.99
C LEU A 60 -7.83 -12.80 10.19
N VAL A 61 -8.59 -11.72 10.06
CA VAL A 61 -10.03 -11.73 10.15
C VAL A 61 -10.68 -11.11 8.92
N THR A 62 -11.81 -11.64 8.52
CA THR A 62 -12.64 -11.11 7.43
C THR A 62 -14.11 -11.13 7.80
N SER A 63 -14.88 -10.17 7.27
CA SER A 63 -16.35 -10.16 7.36
C SER A 63 -17.02 -11.06 6.32
N ASP A 64 -16.30 -11.46 5.29
CA ASP A 64 -16.79 -12.43 4.31
C ASP A 64 -16.64 -13.85 4.88
N THR A 65 -17.75 -14.39 5.32
CA THR A 65 -17.82 -15.73 5.96
C THR A 65 -17.82 -16.86 4.94
N THR A 66 -17.75 -16.59 3.65
CA THR A 66 -17.74 -17.60 2.57
C THR A 66 -16.34 -17.96 2.11
N LEU A 67 -15.31 -17.22 2.54
CA LEU A 67 -13.94 -17.43 2.11
C LEU A 67 -13.33 -18.68 2.70
N SER A 68 -12.50 -19.36 1.89
CA SER A 68 -11.65 -20.46 2.38
C SER A 68 -10.47 -19.94 3.21
N GLY A 69 -9.91 -20.80 4.04
CA GLY A 69 -8.74 -20.47 4.86
C GLY A 69 -7.51 -20.03 4.06
N GLU A 70 -7.34 -20.53 2.84
CA GLU A 70 -6.25 -20.15 1.92
C GLU A 70 -6.50 -18.83 1.18
N ALA A 71 -7.78 -18.50 0.93
CA ALA A 71 -8.15 -17.27 0.25
C ALA A 71 -7.88 -16.03 1.11
N ILE A 72 -8.06 -16.13 2.43
CA ILE A 72 -7.88 -15.01 3.37
C ILE A 72 -6.45 -14.48 3.38
N PRO A 73 -5.38 -15.29 3.54
CA PRO A 73 -4.00 -14.82 3.41
C PRO A 73 -3.68 -14.26 2.03
N THR A 74 -4.21 -14.87 0.97
CA THR A 74 -4.01 -14.39 -0.41
C THR A 74 -4.58 -12.98 -0.60
N LEU A 75 -5.79 -12.72 -0.09
CA LEU A 75 -6.40 -11.39 -0.12
C LEU A 75 -5.62 -10.38 0.74
N TYR A 76 -5.14 -10.80 1.89
CA TYR A 76 -4.32 -9.97 2.75
C TYR A 76 -3.01 -9.57 2.07
N HIS A 77 -2.34 -10.48 1.40
CA HIS A 77 -1.15 -10.19 0.60
C HIS A 77 -1.43 -9.17 -0.53
N LYS A 78 -2.57 -9.30 -1.22
CA LYS A 78 -2.98 -8.32 -2.24
C LYS A 78 -3.19 -6.94 -1.63
N ARG A 79 -3.81 -6.85 -0.44
CA ARG A 79 -3.97 -5.58 0.28
C ARG A 79 -2.61 -4.95 0.62
N TRP A 80 -1.61 -5.76 0.96
CA TRP A 80 -0.28 -5.28 1.29
C TRP A 80 0.39 -4.51 0.14
N ASN A 81 0.00 -4.77 -1.11
CA ASN A 81 0.50 -4.03 -2.28
C ASN A 81 0.11 -2.54 -2.28
N VAL A 82 -0.86 -2.13 -1.47
CA VAL A 82 -1.23 -0.72 -1.29
C VAL A 82 -0.09 0.07 -0.64
N GLU A 83 0.68 -0.53 0.26
CA GLU A 83 1.77 0.15 0.96
C GLU A 83 2.96 0.48 0.04
N PRO A 84 3.51 -0.45 -0.77
CA PRO A 84 4.47 -0.13 -1.83
C PRO A 84 3.96 0.93 -2.81
N TYR A 85 2.65 0.91 -3.15
CA TYR A 85 2.04 1.92 -3.99
C TYR A 85 2.11 3.31 -3.35
N HIS A 86 1.70 3.46 -2.10
CA HIS A 86 1.81 4.73 -1.37
C HIS A 86 3.26 5.20 -1.23
N GLN A 87 4.18 4.29 -0.93
CA GLN A 87 5.60 4.59 -0.87
C GLN A 87 6.12 5.09 -2.22
N SER A 88 5.72 4.45 -3.31
CA SER A 88 6.10 4.86 -4.67
C SER A 88 5.53 6.24 -5.04
N LEU A 89 4.29 6.55 -4.67
CA LEU A 89 3.70 7.89 -4.83
C LEU A 89 4.51 8.96 -4.10
N LYS A 90 4.88 8.71 -2.85
CA LYS A 90 5.68 9.64 -2.03
C LYS A 90 7.06 9.87 -2.63
N GLN A 91 7.76 8.82 -3.00
CA GLN A 91 9.14 8.88 -3.51
C GLN A 91 9.21 9.39 -4.95
N ASN A 92 8.28 9.00 -5.80
CA ASN A 92 8.36 9.23 -7.24
C ASN A 92 7.52 10.41 -7.72
N ALA A 93 6.42 10.73 -7.06
CA ALA A 93 5.51 11.82 -7.44
C ALA A 93 5.51 13.01 -6.46
N SER A 94 6.39 13.01 -5.46
CA SER A 94 6.51 14.10 -4.47
C SER A 94 5.20 14.41 -3.72
N LEU A 95 4.36 13.40 -3.48
CA LEU A 95 3.04 13.54 -2.87
C LEU A 95 3.09 14.27 -1.51
N GLU A 96 4.14 14.03 -0.71
CA GLU A 96 4.34 14.64 0.61
C GLU A 96 4.95 16.05 0.58
N LYS A 97 5.40 16.51 -0.59
CA LYS A 97 6.13 17.77 -0.75
C LYS A 97 5.22 18.92 -1.20
N SER A 98 3.99 18.98 -0.70
CA SER A 98 3.11 20.11 -0.99
C SER A 98 3.64 21.38 -0.34
N PRO A 99 3.95 22.44 -1.10
CA PRO A 99 4.42 23.72 -0.54
C PRO A 99 3.26 24.55 0.01
N THR A 100 2.02 24.05 -0.05
CA THR A 100 0.81 24.83 0.18
C THR A 100 0.08 24.38 1.46
N GLN A 101 -0.65 25.32 2.09
CA GLN A 101 -1.30 25.09 3.36
C GLN A 101 -2.83 25.08 3.29
N THR A 102 -3.43 25.50 2.16
CA THR A 102 -4.91 25.50 2.03
C THR A 102 -5.41 24.16 1.48
N VAL A 103 -6.60 23.75 1.89
CA VAL A 103 -7.23 22.48 1.45
C VAL A 103 -7.29 22.40 -0.07
N THR A 104 -7.73 23.48 -0.74
CA THR A 104 -7.85 23.51 -2.22
C THR A 104 -6.51 23.30 -2.91
N THR A 105 -5.46 23.96 -2.45
CA THR A 105 -4.13 23.87 -3.07
C THR A 105 -3.46 22.53 -2.76
N GLN A 106 -3.68 21.96 -1.57
CA GLN A 106 -3.23 20.60 -1.25
C GLN A 106 -3.94 19.56 -2.10
N THR A 107 -5.26 19.71 -2.32
CA THR A 107 -6.04 18.82 -3.19
C THR A 107 -5.51 18.89 -4.63
N ASN A 108 -5.26 20.07 -5.17
CA ASN A 108 -4.70 20.24 -6.50
C ASN A 108 -3.29 19.61 -6.63
N HIS A 109 -2.45 19.77 -5.60
CA HIS A 109 -1.13 19.14 -5.56
C HIS A 109 -1.25 17.60 -5.54
N PHE A 110 -2.18 17.06 -4.76
CA PHE A 110 -2.45 15.62 -4.71
C PHE A 110 -2.84 15.08 -6.08
N PHE A 111 -3.78 15.71 -6.77
CA PHE A 111 -4.18 15.30 -8.12
C PHE A 111 -3.06 15.44 -9.15
N ALA A 112 -2.27 16.51 -9.09
CA ALA A 112 -1.12 16.69 -9.96
C ALA A 112 -0.06 15.60 -9.73
N ALA A 113 0.23 15.26 -8.47
CA ALA A 113 1.15 14.17 -8.10
C ALA A 113 0.64 12.80 -8.60
N LEU A 114 -0.66 12.54 -8.46
CA LEU A 114 -1.27 11.31 -8.94
C LEU A 114 -1.21 11.21 -10.48
N CYS A 115 -1.54 12.28 -11.19
CA CYS A 115 -1.42 12.34 -12.66
C CYS A 115 0.04 12.14 -13.12
N GLY A 116 0.99 12.77 -12.44
CA GLY A 116 2.41 12.59 -12.70
C GLY A 116 2.86 11.14 -12.50
N PHE A 117 2.41 10.52 -11.42
CA PHE A 117 2.69 9.11 -11.13
C PHE A 117 2.14 8.18 -12.21
N ILE A 118 0.87 8.36 -12.62
CA ILE A 118 0.26 7.55 -13.68
C ILE A 118 1.05 7.66 -14.98
N LYS A 119 1.45 8.87 -15.38
CA LYS A 119 2.29 9.08 -16.57
C LYS A 119 3.63 8.35 -16.45
N MET A 120 4.26 8.38 -15.28
CA MET A 120 5.51 7.65 -15.05
C MET A 120 5.33 6.13 -15.09
N GLU A 121 4.22 5.60 -14.57
CA GLU A 121 3.91 4.16 -14.68
C GLU A 121 3.67 3.73 -16.13
N LEU A 122 2.96 4.53 -16.91
CA LEU A 122 2.77 4.27 -18.34
C LEU A 122 4.11 4.27 -19.11
N LEU A 123 4.99 5.23 -18.82
CA LEU A 123 6.34 5.27 -19.40
C LEU A 123 7.19 4.07 -18.97
N LYS A 124 7.10 3.65 -17.71
CA LYS A 124 7.78 2.46 -17.19
C LYS A 124 7.35 1.20 -17.95
N ILE A 125 6.04 1.04 -18.17
CA ILE A 125 5.49 -0.10 -18.93
C ILE A 125 5.97 -0.08 -20.39
N SER A 126 5.91 1.09 -21.04
CA SER A 126 6.29 1.22 -22.45
C SER A 126 7.80 1.13 -22.70
N THR A 127 8.63 1.58 -21.76
CA THR A 127 10.09 1.63 -21.92
C THR A 127 10.84 0.51 -21.22
N GLN A 128 10.16 -0.26 -20.35
CA GLN A 128 10.75 -1.28 -19.46
C GLN A 128 11.84 -0.72 -18.53
N LEU A 129 11.87 0.60 -18.31
CA LEU A 129 12.80 1.26 -17.40
C LEU A 129 12.16 1.41 -16.01
N ASN A 130 12.97 1.31 -14.97
CA ASN A 130 12.50 1.61 -13.61
C ASN A 130 12.35 3.13 -13.39
N HIS A 131 11.64 3.53 -12.33
CA HIS A 131 11.38 4.94 -12.01
C HIS A 131 12.64 5.79 -11.88
N PHE A 132 13.73 5.22 -11.35
CA PHE A 132 14.99 5.95 -11.17
C PHE A 132 15.61 6.30 -12.52
N ALA A 133 15.70 5.33 -13.43
CA ALA A 133 16.22 5.53 -14.78
C ALA A 133 15.34 6.49 -15.60
N LEU A 134 14.01 6.42 -15.46
CA LEU A 134 13.08 7.36 -16.09
C LEU A 134 13.28 8.79 -15.59
N LYS A 135 13.40 8.98 -14.28
CA LYS A 135 13.68 10.30 -13.70
C LYS A 135 14.99 10.87 -14.23
N ALA A 136 16.06 10.09 -14.23
CA ALA A 136 17.35 10.53 -14.76
C ALA A 136 17.26 10.98 -16.22
N LYS A 137 16.57 10.21 -17.08
CA LYS A 137 16.34 10.58 -18.48
C LYS A 137 15.50 11.86 -18.63
N LEU A 138 14.42 12.00 -17.85
CA LEU A 138 13.57 13.20 -17.89
C LEU A 138 14.33 14.45 -17.46
N TYR A 139 15.15 14.36 -16.40
CA TYR A 139 16.00 15.47 -15.97
C TYR A 139 17.03 15.86 -17.04
N LEU A 140 17.70 14.89 -17.65
CA LEU A 140 18.66 15.17 -18.72
C LEU A 140 17.97 15.84 -19.92
N GLN A 141 16.82 15.35 -20.36
CA GLN A 141 16.06 15.96 -21.46
C GLN A 141 15.57 17.38 -21.11
N ALA A 142 15.10 17.58 -19.88
CA ALA A 142 14.68 18.91 -19.41
C ALA A 142 15.87 19.90 -19.39
N LEU A 143 17.05 19.46 -18.94
CA LEU A 143 18.26 20.27 -18.95
C LEU A 143 18.70 20.62 -20.39
N HIS A 144 18.68 19.66 -21.31
CA HIS A 144 18.99 19.90 -22.73
C HIS A 144 18.02 20.89 -23.35
N ALA A 145 16.71 20.74 -23.10
CA ALA A 145 15.70 21.66 -23.60
C ALA A 145 15.86 23.09 -23.04
N ALA A 146 16.12 23.20 -21.73
CA ALA A 146 16.37 24.47 -21.07
C ALA A 146 17.64 25.13 -21.61
N TYR A 147 18.72 24.37 -21.82
CA TYR A 147 19.96 24.91 -22.40
C TYR A 147 19.76 25.39 -23.83
N ALA A 148 19.06 24.63 -24.68
CA ALA A 148 18.70 25.06 -26.03
C ALA A 148 17.89 26.37 -26.03
N ALA A 149 16.87 26.46 -25.18
CA ALA A 149 16.07 27.70 -25.04
C ALA A 149 16.91 28.91 -24.58
N LEU A 150 17.91 28.70 -23.70
CA LEU A 150 18.83 29.76 -23.27
C LEU A 150 19.78 30.21 -24.40
N GLN A 151 20.21 29.29 -25.27
CA GLN A 151 21.01 29.62 -26.44
C GLN A 151 20.22 30.49 -27.44
N ASP A 152 18.94 30.17 -27.65
CA ASP A 152 18.06 30.93 -28.53
C ASP A 152 17.81 32.37 -28.02
N LEU A 153 17.86 32.58 -26.69
CA LEU A 153 17.73 33.92 -26.09
C LEU A 153 19.01 34.78 -26.21
N ASN A 154 20.17 34.17 -26.49
CA ASN A 154 21.45 34.87 -26.57
C ASN A 154 22.17 34.64 -27.93
N PRO A 155 21.64 35.08 -29.07
CA PRO A 155 22.24 34.83 -30.39
C PRO A 155 23.60 35.54 -30.59
N VAL A 156 23.96 36.51 -29.75
CA VAL A 156 25.14 37.38 -29.94
C VAL A 156 26.46 36.75 -29.43
N ARG A 157 26.42 35.68 -28.66
CA ARG A 157 27.64 35.05 -28.06
C ARG A 157 28.26 33.87 -28.81
N LEU A 158 27.66 33.46 -29.92
CA LEU A 158 28.16 32.31 -30.71
C LEU A 158 28.83 32.72 -32.04
N ALA A 159 29.07 34.02 -32.25
CA ALA A 159 29.73 34.55 -33.45
C ALA A 159 31.15 35.09 -33.15
N ALA A 160 31.81 34.55 -32.12
CA ALA A 160 33.22 34.88 -31.81
C ALA A 160 34.07 33.62 -31.73
#